data_b22997b93713da4c8caf5ecaf608bcb4
#
_entry.id   b22997b93713da4c8caf5ecaf608bcb4
#
_cell.length_a   1.000
_cell.length_b   1.000
_cell.length_c   1.000
_cell.angle_alpha   90.00
_cell.angle_beta   90.00
_cell.angle_gamma   90.00
#
_symmetry.space_group_name_H-M   'P 1'
#
loop_
_entity.id
_entity.type
_entity.pdbx_description
1 polymer ?
#
loop_
_entity_poly.entity_id
_entity_poly.type
_entity_poly.pdbx_seq_one_letter_code
_entity_poly.pdbx_strand_id
1 'polypeptide(L)'
;MVKIEKNKIYLVTGGSGFLGGELIERILGAGGKVVTIARNEGQLIKLKQKYPEVDILPGDIADRFDVQQAMKGVDGVFHLAAFKHVGLAEDRCRECTKSNVIGSLNVLEEAVNNNVKFVLGISTDKAAQIAGVYGATKYVMEKLFEQFEDNYPTIKFRIVRYGNVLYSTGSVLCKWKELLKNGEQVIVTAPEATRYFWTIEQAVDLIFDCMENASDAKPYVPEMKAMSVGDLLTAMSEKYLPNGYSLDIKTIGLQPGENMHEKILEDGKYSNEVERFTIREIKEMI
;
A
#
# COMPACT_ATOMS: atom_id res chain seq x y z
N MET A 1 1.50 1.95 -23.60
CA MET A 1 2.22 2.23 -22.36
C MET A 1 1.63 3.48 -21.73
N VAL A 2 1.35 3.44 -20.43
CA VAL A 2 0.93 4.62 -19.67
C VAL A 2 2.17 5.15 -18.95
N LYS A 3 2.57 6.39 -19.22
CA LYS A 3 3.72 7.04 -18.58
C LYS A 3 3.28 8.36 -17.97
N ILE A 4 4.03 8.86 -16.99
CA ILE A 4 3.83 10.21 -16.50
C ILE A 4 4.20 11.20 -17.61
N GLU A 5 3.21 11.99 -18.02
CA GLU A 5 3.35 13.00 -19.05
C GLU A 5 3.52 14.39 -18.41
N LYS A 6 4.41 15.21 -18.98
CA LYS A 6 4.60 16.59 -18.50
C LYS A 6 3.30 17.39 -18.57
N ASN A 7 3.08 18.22 -17.55
CA ASN A 7 1.91 19.10 -17.42
C ASN A 7 0.55 18.38 -17.30
N LYS A 8 0.51 17.04 -17.26
CA LYS A 8 -0.72 16.29 -16.98
C LYS A 8 -0.99 16.26 -15.49
N ILE A 9 -2.28 16.20 -15.11
CA ILE A 9 -2.74 16.24 -13.73
C ILE A 9 -3.09 14.83 -13.28
N TYR A 10 -2.48 14.40 -12.18
CA TYR A 10 -2.70 13.09 -11.59
C TYR A 10 -3.34 13.22 -10.20
N LEU A 11 -4.46 12.54 -10.00
CA LEU A 11 -5.05 12.40 -8.67
C LEU A 11 -4.35 11.27 -7.92
N VAL A 12 -3.81 11.57 -6.74
CA VAL A 12 -3.28 10.59 -5.81
C VAL A 12 -4.18 10.55 -4.59
N THR A 13 -5.09 9.58 -4.50
CA THR A 13 -5.90 9.43 -3.29
C THR A 13 -5.04 8.91 -2.15
N GLY A 14 -5.13 9.50 -0.97
CA GLY A 14 -4.27 9.12 0.16
C GLY A 14 -2.81 9.57 0.01
N GLY A 15 -2.54 10.58 -0.80
CA GLY A 15 -1.18 11.05 -1.09
C GLY A 15 -0.41 11.58 0.12
N SER A 16 -1.08 11.98 1.20
CA SER A 16 -0.43 12.34 2.47
C SER A 16 0.05 11.13 3.29
N GLY A 17 -0.20 9.89 2.81
CA GLY A 17 0.30 8.66 3.41
C GLY A 17 1.75 8.36 3.04
N PHE A 18 2.32 7.31 3.66
CA PHE A 18 3.71 6.90 3.48
C PHE A 18 4.06 6.65 1.99
N LEU A 19 3.33 5.76 1.33
CA LEU A 19 3.54 5.44 -0.09
C LEU A 19 3.20 6.63 -1.00
N GLY A 20 2.15 7.38 -0.64
CA GLY A 20 1.68 8.53 -1.42
C GLY A 20 2.72 9.65 -1.53
N GLY A 21 3.47 9.91 -0.45
CA GLY A 21 4.53 10.92 -0.46
C GLY A 21 5.64 10.62 -1.47
N GLU A 22 6.13 9.37 -1.50
CA GLU A 22 7.14 8.92 -2.46
C GLU A 22 6.60 8.94 -3.90
N LEU A 23 5.39 8.46 -4.11
CA LEU A 23 4.76 8.48 -5.44
C LEU A 23 4.60 9.91 -5.97
N ILE A 24 4.16 10.85 -5.12
CA ILE A 24 4.03 12.26 -5.49
C ILE A 24 5.37 12.85 -5.90
N GLU A 25 6.44 12.59 -5.14
CA GLU A 25 7.79 13.03 -5.47
C GLU A 25 8.24 12.56 -6.86
N ARG A 26 7.98 11.30 -7.18
CA ARG A 26 8.31 10.70 -8.48
C ARG A 26 7.47 11.30 -9.63
N ILE A 27 6.17 11.54 -9.41
CA ILE A 27 5.30 12.18 -10.42
C ILE A 27 5.76 13.59 -10.71
N LEU A 28 6.05 14.39 -9.69
CA LEU A 28 6.55 15.75 -9.82
C LEU A 28 7.93 15.77 -10.52
N GLY A 29 8.84 14.87 -10.14
CA GLY A 29 10.14 14.71 -10.77
C GLY A 29 10.07 14.37 -12.27
N ALA A 30 9.02 13.68 -12.70
CA ALA A 30 8.72 13.40 -14.11
C ALA A 30 8.03 14.58 -14.84
N GLY A 31 7.71 15.68 -14.14
CA GLY A 31 7.06 16.87 -14.68
C GLY A 31 5.53 16.81 -14.71
N GLY A 32 4.93 15.82 -14.06
CA GLY A 32 3.48 15.76 -13.81
C GLY A 32 3.04 16.76 -12.74
N LYS A 33 1.74 17.06 -12.70
CA LYS A 33 1.09 17.85 -11.65
C LYS A 33 0.26 16.91 -10.78
N VAL A 34 0.13 17.22 -9.50
CA VAL A 34 -0.56 16.36 -8.56
C VAL A 34 -1.68 17.09 -7.82
N VAL A 35 -2.84 16.46 -7.77
CA VAL A 35 -3.93 16.74 -6.85
C VAL A 35 -4.00 15.57 -5.86
N THR A 36 -4.20 15.83 -4.57
CA THR A 36 -4.37 14.75 -3.59
C THR A 36 -5.55 15.00 -2.67
N ILE A 37 -6.30 13.93 -2.39
CA ILE A 37 -7.39 13.93 -1.42
C ILE A 37 -7.05 13.01 -0.24
N ALA A 38 -7.22 13.50 0.98
CA ALA A 38 -7.06 12.72 2.19
C ALA A 38 -7.83 13.36 3.36
N ARG A 39 -8.14 12.55 4.38
CA ARG A 39 -8.92 12.99 5.55
C ARG A 39 -8.12 13.82 6.55
N ASN A 40 -6.82 13.58 6.65
CA ASN A 40 -5.97 14.20 7.67
C ASN A 40 -5.39 15.52 7.17
N GLU A 41 -6.03 16.64 7.55
CA GLU A 41 -5.62 18.00 7.19
C GLU A 41 -4.17 18.31 7.61
N GLY A 42 -3.77 17.90 8.82
CA GLY A 42 -2.42 18.14 9.31
C GLY A 42 -1.33 17.47 8.46
N GLN A 43 -1.61 16.26 7.94
CA GLN A 43 -0.69 15.58 7.01
C GLN A 43 -0.71 16.23 5.61
N LEU A 44 -1.87 16.70 5.16
CA LEU A 44 -1.97 17.44 3.90
C LEU A 44 -1.20 18.76 3.95
N ILE A 45 -1.28 19.49 5.06
CA ILE A 45 -0.51 20.73 5.26
C ILE A 45 1.00 20.45 5.24
N LYS A 46 1.46 19.39 5.92
CA LYS A 46 2.87 18.97 5.89
C LYS A 46 3.31 18.60 4.47
N LEU A 47 2.47 17.90 3.72
CA LEU A 47 2.73 17.57 2.32
C LEU A 47 2.85 18.83 1.47
N LYS A 48 1.93 19.78 1.62
CA LYS A 48 1.95 21.07 0.91
C LYS A 48 3.18 21.91 1.24
N GLN A 49 3.66 21.86 2.48
CA GLN A 49 4.92 22.52 2.88
C GLN A 49 6.14 21.89 2.20
N LYS A 50 6.14 20.55 2.05
CA LYS A 50 7.23 19.82 1.35
C LYS A 50 7.16 20.03 -0.17
N TYR A 51 5.94 20.05 -0.75
CA TYR A 51 5.68 20.16 -2.18
C TYR A 51 4.64 21.29 -2.45
N PRO A 52 5.08 22.56 -2.53
CA PRO A 52 4.17 23.69 -2.66
C PRO A 52 3.30 23.67 -3.92
N GLU A 53 3.73 22.96 -4.97
CA GLU A 53 3.01 22.80 -6.23
C GLU A 53 1.85 21.79 -6.20
N VAL A 54 1.77 20.93 -5.17
CA VAL A 54 0.70 19.93 -5.03
C VAL A 54 -0.60 20.59 -4.59
N ASP A 55 -1.69 20.33 -5.28
CA ASP A 55 -3.02 20.73 -4.85
C ASP A 55 -3.56 19.73 -3.82
N ILE A 56 -3.91 20.22 -2.64
CA ILE A 56 -4.43 19.41 -1.53
C ILE A 56 -5.92 19.63 -1.31
N LEU A 57 -6.66 18.55 -1.13
CA LEU A 57 -8.10 18.55 -0.84
C LEU A 57 -8.36 17.75 0.44
N PRO A 58 -8.74 18.40 1.54
CA PRO A 58 -9.30 17.68 2.69
C PRO A 58 -10.63 17.03 2.30
N GLY A 59 -10.74 15.71 2.47
CA GLY A 59 -11.98 14.99 2.10
C GLY A 59 -11.87 13.48 2.31
N ASP A 60 -13.02 12.81 2.21
CA ASP A 60 -13.14 11.35 2.33
C ASP A 60 -13.55 10.75 0.97
N ILE A 61 -12.77 9.80 0.46
CA ILE A 61 -13.12 9.10 -0.79
C ILE A 61 -14.47 8.37 -0.72
N ALA A 62 -14.97 8.08 0.47
CA ALA A 62 -16.30 7.51 0.67
C ALA A 62 -17.43 8.56 0.56
N ASP A 63 -17.09 9.84 0.49
CA ASP A 63 -18.01 10.91 0.08
C ASP A 63 -17.84 11.19 -1.42
N ARG A 64 -18.90 10.93 -2.17
CA ARG A 64 -18.86 11.09 -3.62
C ARG A 64 -18.61 12.52 -4.06
N PHE A 65 -19.14 13.50 -3.32
CA PHE A 65 -18.92 14.91 -3.65
C PHE A 65 -17.44 15.30 -3.53
N ASP A 66 -16.76 14.84 -2.48
CA ASP A 66 -15.33 15.09 -2.30
C ASP A 66 -14.50 14.51 -3.45
N VAL A 67 -14.82 13.26 -3.86
CA VAL A 67 -14.15 12.62 -5.01
C VAL A 67 -14.43 13.38 -6.31
N GLN A 68 -15.66 13.83 -6.52
CA GLN A 68 -16.04 14.62 -7.70
C GLN A 68 -15.24 15.94 -7.78
N GLN A 69 -15.03 16.60 -6.64
CA GLN A 69 -14.19 17.82 -6.63
C GLN A 69 -12.72 17.50 -6.96
N ALA A 70 -12.19 16.41 -6.39
CA ALA A 70 -10.81 15.99 -6.60
C ALA A 70 -10.53 15.51 -8.04
N MET A 71 -11.56 15.02 -8.76
CA MET A 71 -11.43 14.45 -10.10
C MET A 71 -11.43 15.48 -11.23
N LYS A 72 -11.74 16.76 -10.95
CA LYS A 72 -11.85 17.80 -11.98
C LYS A 72 -10.55 18.02 -12.73
N GLY A 73 -10.57 17.81 -14.05
CA GLY A 73 -9.44 18.03 -14.95
C GLY A 73 -8.29 17.04 -14.79
N VAL A 74 -8.52 15.90 -14.10
CA VAL A 74 -7.54 14.85 -13.88
C VAL A 74 -7.35 14.00 -15.14
N ASP A 75 -6.10 13.73 -15.53
CA ASP A 75 -5.75 12.87 -16.65
C ASP A 75 -5.60 11.39 -16.27
N GLY A 76 -5.22 11.10 -14.99
CA GLY A 76 -5.03 9.75 -14.49
C GLY A 76 -5.09 9.67 -12.97
N VAL A 77 -5.40 8.49 -12.43
CA VAL A 77 -5.64 8.29 -11.00
C VAL A 77 -4.73 7.21 -10.43
N PHE A 78 -4.08 7.52 -9.32
CA PHE A 78 -3.42 6.57 -8.43
C PHE A 78 -4.24 6.45 -7.14
N HIS A 79 -4.92 5.31 -6.98
CA HIS A 79 -5.82 5.08 -5.87
C HIS A 79 -5.11 4.33 -4.73
N LEU A 80 -4.55 5.10 -3.76
CA LEU A 80 -3.81 4.58 -2.61
C LEU A 80 -4.61 4.65 -1.30
N ALA A 81 -5.65 5.49 -1.25
CA ALA A 81 -6.46 5.65 -0.04
C ALA A 81 -7.14 4.32 0.33
N ALA A 82 -6.89 3.84 1.53
CA ALA A 82 -7.48 2.60 2.05
C ALA A 82 -7.48 2.58 3.59
N PHE A 83 -8.37 1.79 4.16
CA PHE A 83 -8.24 1.29 5.51
C PHE A 83 -7.30 0.08 5.47
N LYS A 84 -6.16 0.12 6.18
CA LYS A 84 -5.07 -0.87 6.00
C LYS A 84 -4.70 -1.70 7.24
N HIS A 85 -5.24 -1.36 8.40
CA HIS A 85 -4.89 -2.05 9.65
C HIS A 85 -5.71 -3.33 9.82
N VAL A 86 -5.06 -4.49 9.61
CA VAL A 86 -5.70 -5.82 9.59
C VAL A 86 -6.51 -6.07 10.85
N GLY A 87 -5.88 -6.09 12.03
CA GLY A 87 -6.61 -6.37 13.28
C GLY A 87 -7.72 -5.36 13.59
N LEU A 88 -7.51 -4.06 13.30
CA LEU A 88 -8.55 -3.06 13.52
C LEU A 88 -9.72 -3.22 12.54
N ALA A 89 -9.51 -3.79 11.37
CA ALA A 89 -10.56 -4.03 10.38
C ALA A 89 -11.61 -5.03 10.88
N GLU A 90 -11.20 -6.02 11.69
CA GLU A 90 -12.13 -6.99 12.30
C GLU A 90 -13.14 -6.29 13.23
N ASP A 91 -12.67 -5.33 14.05
CA ASP A 91 -13.53 -4.57 14.96
C ASP A 91 -14.28 -3.41 14.27
N ARG A 92 -13.79 -2.95 13.11
CA ARG A 92 -14.29 -1.78 12.38
C ARG A 92 -14.66 -2.12 10.93
N CYS A 93 -15.38 -3.22 10.77
CA CYS A 93 -15.79 -3.73 9.45
C CYS A 93 -16.51 -2.68 8.60
N ARG A 94 -17.42 -1.89 9.20
CA ARG A 94 -18.16 -0.83 8.52
C ARG A 94 -17.22 0.25 7.94
N GLU A 95 -16.28 0.74 8.73
CA GLU A 95 -15.31 1.75 8.32
C GLU A 95 -14.35 1.22 7.28
N CYS A 96 -13.93 -0.04 7.40
CA CYS A 96 -13.11 -0.73 6.42
C CYS A 96 -13.86 -0.85 5.08
N THR A 97 -15.10 -1.35 5.09
CA THR A 97 -15.95 -1.45 3.89
C THR A 97 -16.23 -0.09 3.26
N LYS A 98 -16.55 0.92 4.09
CA LYS A 98 -16.78 2.29 3.62
C LYS A 98 -15.57 2.83 2.86
N SER A 99 -14.36 2.66 3.40
CA SER A 99 -13.14 3.15 2.76
C SER A 99 -12.74 2.31 1.54
N ASN A 100 -12.65 0.97 1.70
CA ASN A 100 -12.01 0.12 0.69
C ASN A 100 -12.96 -0.29 -0.44
N VAL A 101 -14.28 -0.32 -0.20
CA VAL A 101 -15.26 -0.74 -1.21
C VAL A 101 -16.00 0.48 -1.75
N ILE A 102 -16.72 1.22 -0.88
CA ILE A 102 -17.53 2.36 -1.33
C ILE A 102 -16.63 3.49 -1.86
N GLY A 103 -15.52 3.78 -1.14
CA GLY A 103 -14.56 4.79 -1.59
C GLY A 103 -13.92 4.44 -2.92
N SER A 104 -13.57 3.18 -3.14
CA SER A 104 -13.03 2.72 -4.43
C SER A 104 -14.07 2.82 -5.54
N LEU A 105 -15.33 2.44 -5.26
CA LEU A 105 -16.42 2.57 -6.22
C LEU A 105 -16.63 4.04 -6.65
N ASN A 106 -16.66 4.98 -5.69
CA ASN A 106 -16.78 6.41 -5.99
C ASN A 106 -15.63 6.89 -6.89
N VAL A 107 -14.39 6.45 -6.61
CA VAL A 107 -13.22 6.82 -7.42
C VAL A 107 -13.36 6.28 -8.85
N LEU A 108 -13.79 5.03 -9.02
CA LEU A 108 -13.97 4.40 -10.34
C LEU A 108 -15.09 5.09 -11.14
N GLU A 109 -16.25 5.35 -10.51
CA GLU A 109 -17.37 6.04 -11.16
C GLU A 109 -17.00 7.46 -11.60
N GLU A 110 -16.35 8.23 -10.72
CA GLU A 110 -15.95 9.60 -11.07
C GLU A 110 -14.80 9.62 -12.08
N ALA A 111 -13.93 8.61 -12.10
CA ALA A 111 -12.93 8.45 -13.17
C ALA A 111 -13.59 8.24 -14.54
N VAL A 112 -14.65 7.44 -14.61
CA VAL A 112 -15.45 7.25 -15.83
C VAL A 112 -16.14 8.55 -16.23
N ASN A 113 -16.81 9.24 -15.27
CA ASN A 113 -17.52 10.49 -15.53
C ASN A 113 -16.61 11.60 -16.07
N ASN A 114 -15.33 11.58 -15.70
CA ASN A 114 -14.34 12.57 -16.12
C ASN A 114 -13.44 12.09 -17.27
N ASN A 115 -13.70 10.90 -17.84
CA ASN A 115 -12.94 10.32 -18.95
C ASN A 115 -11.42 10.30 -18.71
N VAL A 116 -10.98 9.90 -17.51
CA VAL A 116 -9.53 9.78 -17.23
C VAL A 116 -8.91 8.71 -18.11
N LYS A 117 -7.60 8.78 -18.34
CA LYS A 117 -6.88 7.80 -19.18
C LYS A 117 -6.68 6.46 -18.49
N PHE A 118 -6.48 6.49 -17.16
CA PHE A 118 -6.26 5.27 -16.38
C PHE A 118 -6.61 5.47 -14.90
N VAL A 119 -6.92 4.36 -14.23
CA VAL A 119 -6.99 4.24 -12.77
C VAL A 119 -6.12 3.09 -12.33
N LEU A 120 -5.11 3.34 -11.49
CA LEU A 120 -4.28 2.31 -10.90
C LEU A 120 -4.58 2.21 -9.40
N GLY A 121 -5.02 1.03 -8.95
CA GLY A 121 -5.34 0.72 -7.57
C GLY A 121 -4.24 -0.10 -6.89
N ILE A 122 -4.05 0.13 -5.58
CA ILE A 122 -3.13 -0.62 -4.75
C ILE A 122 -3.88 -1.69 -3.98
N SER A 123 -3.47 -2.96 -4.16
CA SER A 123 -4.00 -4.10 -3.43
C SER A 123 -2.92 -4.78 -2.56
N THR A 124 -3.19 -5.97 -2.08
CA THR A 124 -2.41 -6.64 -1.03
C THR A 124 -2.41 -8.15 -1.23
N ASP A 125 -1.36 -8.82 -0.75
CA ASP A 125 -1.28 -10.28 -0.58
C ASP A 125 -2.48 -10.88 0.18
N LYS A 126 -3.07 -10.11 1.10
CA LYS A 126 -4.22 -10.55 1.91
C LYS A 126 -5.52 -10.70 1.12
N ALA A 127 -5.58 -10.19 -0.11
CA ALA A 127 -6.68 -10.43 -1.03
C ALA A 127 -6.56 -11.80 -1.74
N ALA A 128 -5.34 -12.36 -1.84
CA ALA A 128 -5.12 -13.69 -2.44
C ALA A 128 -5.58 -14.84 -1.52
N GLN A 129 -5.39 -14.67 -0.22
CA GLN A 129 -5.82 -15.63 0.79
C GLN A 129 -6.56 -14.89 1.91
N ILE A 130 -7.87 -14.80 1.74
CA ILE A 130 -8.73 -14.03 2.64
C ILE A 130 -8.84 -14.72 3.99
N ALA A 131 -8.28 -14.09 5.02
CA ALA A 131 -8.39 -14.54 6.42
C ALA A 131 -9.21 -13.57 7.29
N GLY A 132 -9.59 -12.38 6.76
CA GLY A 132 -10.32 -11.37 7.51
C GLY A 132 -10.90 -10.26 6.64
N VAL A 133 -11.52 -9.28 7.31
CA VAL A 133 -12.27 -8.18 6.69
C VAL A 133 -11.40 -7.34 5.75
N TYR A 134 -10.15 -7.05 6.14
CA TYR A 134 -9.26 -6.26 5.29
C TYR A 134 -9.02 -6.93 3.93
N GLY A 135 -8.62 -8.21 3.94
CA GLY A 135 -8.41 -8.98 2.69
C GLY A 135 -9.67 -9.06 1.84
N ALA A 136 -10.83 -9.36 2.47
CA ALA A 136 -12.12 -9.43 1.78
C ALA A 136 -12.48 -8.11 1.09
N THR A 137 -12.32 -6.96 1.76
CA THR A 137 -12.63 -5.66 1.18
C THR A 137 -11.70 -5.28 0.04
N LYS A 138 -10.42 -5.66 0.11
CA LYS A 138 -9.46 -5.45 -0.98
C LYS A 138 -9.75 -6.35 -2.18
N TYR A 139 -10.13 -7.60 -1.95
CA TYR A 139 -10.58 -8.49 -3.01
C TYR A 139 -11.82 -7.95 -3.74
N VAL A 140 -12.82 -7.44 -3.00
CA VAL A 140 -13.99 -6.80 -3.62
C VAL A 140 -13.57 -5.58 -4.47
N MET A 141 -12.63 -4.76 -3.97
CA MET A 141 -12.08 -3.65 -4.75
C MET A 141 -11.46 -4.14 -6.08
N GLU A 142 -10.66 -5.22 -6.05
CA GLU A 142 -10.08 -5.79 -7.29
C GLU A 142 -11.16 -6.21 -8.29
N LYS A 143 -12.22 -6.85 -7.81
CA LYS A 143 -13.35 -7.25 -8.68
C LYS A 143 -14.12 -6.05 -9.27
N LEU A 144 -14.20 -4.94 -8.55
CA LEU A 144 -14.72 -3.70 -9.10
C LEU A 144 -13.83 -3.18 -10.26
N PHE A 145 -12.50 -3.19 -10.11
CA PHE A 145 -11.58 -2.78 -11.17
C PHE A 145 -11.72 -3.64 -12.43
N GLU A 146 -11.79 -4.99 -12.28
CA GLU A 146 -12.02 -5.91 -13.40
C GLU A 146 -13.35 -5.60 -14.10
N GLN A 147 -14.44 -5.43 -13.34
CA GLN A 147 -15.76 -5.11 -13.90
C GLN A 147 -15.78 -3.76 -14.63
N PHE A 148 -15.06 -2.76 -14.10
CA PHE A 148 -14.98 -1.44 -14.75
C PHE A 148 -14.17 -1.49 -16.04
N GLU A 149 -13.09 -2.28 -16.10
CA GLU A 149 -12.34 -2.48 -17.34
C GLU A 149 -13.20 -3.12 -18.42
N ASP A 150 -13.98 -4.14 -18.09
CA ASP A 150 -14.90 -4.80 -19.04
C ASP A 150 -15.97 -3.83 -19.57
N ASN A 151 -16.51 -2.96 -18.70
CA ASN A 151 -17.57 -2.04 -19.04
C ASN A 151 -17.09 -0.75 -19.74
N TYR A 152 -15.84 -0.33 -19.49
CA TYR A 152 -15.29 0.94 -19.97
C TYR A 152 -13.90 0.77 -20.62
N PRO A 153 -13.83 0.08 -21.78
CA PRO A 153 -12.56 -0.33 -22.41
C PRO A 153 -11.68 0.84 -22.91
N THR A 154 -12.19 2.06 -22.89
CA THR A 154 -11.41 3.27 -23.22
C THR A 154 -10.54 3.77 -22.08
N ILE A 155 -10.80 3.34 -20.84
CA ILE A 155 -10.05 3.67 -19.65
C ILE A 155 -9.25 2.44 -19.23
N LYS A 156 -7.98 2.60 -18.89
CA LYS A 156 -7.15 1.50 -18.40
C LYS A 156 -7.29 1.38 -16.88
N PHE A 157 -7.87 0.29 -16.42
CA PHE A 157 -7.91 -0.04 -15.01
C PHE A 157 -6.79 -1.03 -14.70
N ARG A 158 -6.00 -0.77 -13.66
CA ARG A 158 -4.85 -1.58 -13.29
C ARG A 158 -4.81 -1.79 -11.78
N ILE A 159 -4.41 -2.97 -11.37
CA ILE A 159 -4.19 -3.31 -9.96
C ILE A 159 -2.76 -3.79 -9.78
N VAL A 160 -2.05 -3.21 -8.83
CA VAL A 160 -0.81 -3.77 -8.32
C VAL A 160 -1.07 -4.41 -6.96
N ARG A 161 -0.57 -5.62 -6.76
CA ARG A 161 -0.68 -6.35 -5.49
C ARG A 161 0.71 -6.61 -4.97
N TYR A 162 0.99 -6.22 -3.73
CA TYR A 162 2.24 -6.54 -3.04
C TYR A 162 2.04 -6.76 -1.54
N GLY A 163 3.08 -7.27 -0.89
CA GLY A 163 3.06 -7.55 0.54
C GLY A 163 3.31 -6.32 1.40
N ASN A 164 4.10 -6.48 2.44
CA ASN A 164 4.37 -5.41 3.39
C ASN A 164 5.39 -4.40 2.84
N VAL A 165 5.18 -3.13 3.09
CA VAL A 165 6.19 -2.10 2.80
C VAL A 165 6.93 -1.76 4.10
N LEU A 166 8.27 -1.89 4.08
CA LEU A 166 9.14 -1.60 5.23
C LEU A 166 8.90 -0.18 5.75
N TYR A 167 8.86 -0.03 7.06
CA TYR A 167 8.65 1.25 7.76
C TYR A 167 7.38 2.01 7.39
N SER A 168 6.38 1.36 6.77
CA SER A 168 5.10 2.03 6.53
C SER A 168 4.53 2.54 7.86
N THR A 169 3.90 3.72 7.83
CA THR A 169 3.37 4.39 9.03
C THR A 169 2.51 3.46 9.89
N GLY A 170 2.85 3.34 11.17
CA GLY A 170 2.17 2.46 12.13
C GLY A 170 2.51 0.98 12.00
N SER A 171 3.50 0.60 11.15
CA SER A 171 3.94 -0.78 11.02
C SER A 171 4.67 -1.28 12.27
N VAL A 172 4.77 -2.60 12.39
CA VAL A 172 5.51 -3.25 13.48
C VAL A 172 6.99 -2.84 13.49
N LEU A 173 7.60 -2.60 12.33
CA LEU A 173 9.00 -2.18 12.23
C LEU A 173 9.27 -0.82 12.89
N CYS A 174 8.33 0.12 12.74
CA CYS A 174 8.45 1.41 13.42
C CYS A 174 8.47 1.24 14.95
N LYS A 175 7.57 0.38 15.47
CA LYS A 175 7.50 0.06 16.89
C LYS A 175 8.76 -0.66 17.39
N TRP A 176 9.18 -1.71 16.67
CA TRP A 176 10.38 -2.47 17.02
C TRP A 176 11.65 -1.60 17.03
N LYS A 177 11.78 -0.70 16.06
CA LYS A 177 12.91 0.22 16.01
C LYS A 177 13.03 1.07 17.28
N GLU A 178 11.92 1.60 17.78
CA GLU A 178 11.92 2.40 19.02
C GLU A 178 12.18 1.52 20.25
N LEU A 179 11.52 0.37 20.38
CA LEU A 179 11.75 -0.55 21.50
C LEU A 179 13.20 -1.05 21.54
N LEU A 180 13.76 -1.45 20.40
CA LEU A 180 15.14 -1.93 20.31
C LEU A 180 16.15 -0.84 20.70
N LYS A 181 15.98 0.40 20.24
CA LYS A 181 16.86 1.52 20.62
C LYS A 181 16.87 1.79 22.11
N ASN A 182 15.75 1.54 22.78
CA ASN A 182 15.61 1.74 24.22
C ASN A 182 16.04 0.49 25.04
N GLY A 183 16.36 -0.64 24.38
CA GLY A 183 16.62 -1.91 25.05
C GLY A 183 15.37 -2.52 25.70
N GLU A 184 14.19 -2.20 25.19
CA GLU A 184 12.90 -2.66 25.70
C GLU A 184 12.47 -3.98 25.06
N GLN A 185 11.55 -4.71 25.74
CA GLN A 185 10.99 -5.97 25.25
C GLN A 185 10.23 -5.78 23.95
N VAL A 186 10.53 -6.60 22.95
CA VAL A 186 9.85 -6.63 21.64
C VAL A 186 8.77 -7.69 21.63
N ILE A 187 7.56 -7.30 21.19
CA ILE A 187 6.43 -8.23 21.01
C ILE A 187 6.42 -8.72 19.57
N VAL A 188 6.37 -10.05 19.41
CA VAL A 188 6.32 -10.74 18.10
C VAL A 188 5.12 -11.67 18.08
N THR A 189 4.40 -11.72 16.99
CA THR A 189 3.26 -12.64 16.84
C THR A 189 3.72 -14.07 16.61
N ALA A 190 4.53 -14.32 15.58
CA ALA A 190 5.11 -15.63 15.27
C ALA A 190 6.45 -15.41 14.53
N PRO A 191 7.61 -15.71 15.15
CA PRO A 191 8.92 -15.53 14.51
C PRO A 191 9.09 -16.35 13.23
N GLU A 192 8.47 -17.52 13.14
CA GLU A 192 8.48 -18.43 12.00
C GLU A 192 7.58 -17.97 10.84
N ALA A 193 6.68 -17.02 11.06
CA ALA A 193 5.83 -16.48 10.02
C ALA A 193 6.67 -15.83 8.92
N THR A 194 6.26 -16.03 7.66
CA THR A 194 6.94 -15.44 6.51
C THR A 194 6.07 -14.43 5.82
N ARG A 195 6.69 -13.38 5.30
CA ARG A 195 6.03 -12.26 4.64
C ARG A 195 6.84 -11.82 3.43
N TYR A 196 6.14 -11.28 2.44
CA TYR A 196 6.73 -10.52 1.35
C TYR A 196 6.98 -9.08 1.82
N PHE A 197 8.18 -8.55 1.57
CA PHE A 197 8.54 -7.19 1.95
C PHE A 197 9.15 -6.41 0.80
N TRP A 198 8.85 -5.12 0.77
CA TRP A 198 9.35 -4.14 -0.18
C TRP A 198 9.94 -2.94 0.53
N THR A 199 10.96 -2.31 -0.05
CA THR A 199 11.27 -0.93 0.29
C THR A 199 10.20 0.00 -0.32
N ILE A 200 10.15 1.25 0.11
CA ILE A 200 9.19 2.20 -0.44
C ILE A 200 9.49 2.51 -1.91
N GLU A 201 10.76 2.60 -2.27
CA GLU A 201 11.23 2.82 -3.63
C GLU A 201 10.79 1.68 -4.55
N GLN A 202 11.05 0.44 -4.15
CA GLN A 202 10.61 -0.76 -4.89
C GLN A 202 9.10 -0.80 -5.08
N ALA A 203 8.33 -0.42 -4.03
CA ALA A 203 6.86 -0.40 -4.11
C ALA A 203 6.38 0.66 -5.12
N VAL A 204 7.01 1.83 -5.20
CA VAL A 204 6.68 2.86 -6.19
C VAL A 204 7.17 2.47 -7.59
N ASP A 205 8.34 1.87 -7.72
CA ASP A 205 8.83 1.35 -9.01
C ASP A 205 7.85 0.34 -9.59
N LEU A 206 7.30 -0.55 -8.75
CA LEU A 206 6.29 -1.52 -9.18
C LEU A 206 4.98 -0.86 -9.65
N ILE A 207 4.57 0.27 -9.05
CA ILE A 207 3.41 1.04 -9.52
C ILE A 207 3.64 1.50 -10.97
N PHE A 208 4.82 2.04 -11.27
CA PHE A 208 5.14 2.47 -12.63
C PHE A 208 5.31 1.30 -13.59
N ASP A 209 5.91 0.20 -13.14
CA ASP A 209 6.03 -1.03 -13.93
C ASP A 209 4.65 -1.60 -14.28
N CYS A 210 3.73 -1.64 -13.33
CA CYS A 210 2.33 -2.03 -13.57
C CYS A 210 1.65 -1.10 -14.59
N MET A 211 1.83 0.22 -14.48
CA MET A 211 1.28 1.17 -15.46
C MET A 211 1.75 0.88 -16.88
N GLU A 212 3.03 0.53 -17.05
CA GLU A 212 3.64 0.31 -18.36
C GLU A 212 3.32 -1.06 -18.95
N ASN A 213 3.33 -2.10 -18.13
CA ASN A 213 3.41 -3.50 -18.58
C ASN A 213 2.16 -4.33 -18.30
N ALA A 214 1.28 -3.96 -17.34
CA ALA A 214 0.06 -4.70 -17.11
C ALA A 214 -0.90 -4.61 -18.30
N SER A 215 -1.42 -5.76 -18.73
CA SER A 215 -2.34 -5.88 -19.86
C SER A 215 -3.80 -5.64 -19.49
N ASP A 216 -4.18 -5.94 -18.25
CA ASP A 216 -5.55 -5.95 -17.76
C ASP A 216 -5.64 -5.52 -16.28
N ALA A 217 -6.86 -5.51 -15.71
CA ALA A 217 -7.13 -5.16 -14.34
C ALA A 217 -6.89 -6.30 -13.33
N LYS A 218 -6.38 -7.45 -13.78
CA LYS A 218 -5.97 -8.50 -12.85
C LYS A 218 -4.77 -8.05 -12.02
N PRO A 219 -4.60 -8.60 -10.81
CA PRO A 219 -3.47 -8.22 -9.96
C PRO A 219 -2.12 -8.42 -10.66
N TYR A 220 -1.42 -7.33 -10.91
CA TYR A 220 -0.05 -7.32 -11.39
C TYR A 220 0.90 -7.58 -10.23
N VAL A 221 1.68 -8.65 -10.35
CA VAL A 221 2.56 -9.15 -9.29
C VAL A 221 3.91 -9.51 -9.88
N PRO A 222 5.02 -8.97 -9.35
CA PRO A 222 6.36 -9.37 -9.75
C PRO A 222 6.80 -10.63 -9.01
N GLU A 223 7.94 -11.20 -9.43
CA GLU A 223 8.65 -12.15 -8.61
C GLU A 223 9.16 -11.50 -7.33
N MET A 224 8.94 -12.16 -6.20
CA MET A 224 9.24 -11.61 -4.88
C MET A 224 10.00 -12.61 -4.03
N LYS A 225 11.03 -12.11 -3.32
CA LYS A 225 11.60 -12.81 -2.17
C LYS A 225 10.75 -12.56 -0.92
N ALA A 226 10.85 -13.47 0.02
CA ALA A 226 10.23 -13.34 1.33
C ALA A 226 11.28 -13.28 2.44
N MET A 227 10.87 -12.90 3.64
CA MET A 227 11.69 -13.03 4.85
C MET A 227 10.84 -13.56 5.99
N SER A 228 11.46 -14.27 6.95
CA SER A 228 10.78 -14.61 8.19
C SER A 228 10.73 -13.38 9.10
N VAL A 229 9.72 -13.34 9.94
CA VAL A 229 9.58 -12.29 10.97
C VAL A 229 10.76 -12.36 11.96
N GLY A 230 11.26 -13.56 12.25
CA GLY A 230 12.43 -13.79 13.10
C GLY A 230 13.72 -13.26 12.49
N ASP A 231 13.99 -13.51 11.18
CA ASP A 231 15.19 -12.99 10.51
C ASP A 231 15.16 -11.45 10.44
N LEU A 232 13.97 -10.88 10.17
CA LEU A 232 13.77 -9.44 10.19
C LEU A 232 14.07 -8.85 11.58
N LEU A 233 13.56 -9.47 12.65
CA LEU A 233 13.85 -9.01 14.01
C LEU A 233 15.32 -9.15 14.36
N THR A 234 15.98 -10.22 13.93
CA THR A 234 17.42 -10.42 14.10
C THR A 234 18.21 -9.30 13.42
N ALA A 235 17.91 -9.03 12.15
CA ALA A 235 18.57 -7.94 11.41
C ALA A 235 18.35 -6.57 12.08
N MET A 236 17.14 -6.30 12.56
CA MET A 236 16.81 -5.06 13.26
C MET A 236 17.51 -4.96 14.62
N SER A 237 17.61 -6.07 15.38
CA SER A 237 18.31 -6.07 16.67
C SER A 237 19.80 -5.78 16.49
N GLU A 238 20.44 -6.40 15.51
CA GLU A 238 21.85 -6.14 15.20
C GLU A 238 22.12 -4.70 14.73
N LYS A 239 21.10 -4.02 14.20
CA LYS A 239 21.23 -2.62 13.73
C LYS A 239 20.90 -1.58 14.81
N TYR A 240 19.92 -1.86 15.67
CA TYR A 240 19.35 -0.84 16.56
C TYR A 240 19.52 -1.09 18.05
N LEU A 241 19.81 -2.34 18.48
CA LEU A 241 19.99 -2.65 19.90
C LEU A 241 21.36 -2.09 20.38
N PRO A 242 21.41 -1.30 21.46
CA PRO A 242 22.68 -0.77 21.96
C PRO A 242 23.60 -1.88 22.49
N ASN A 243 24.92 -1.64 22.44
CA ASN A 243 25.90 -2.56 22.99
C ASN A 243 25.64 -2.82 24.48
N GLY A 244 25.76 -4.08 24.91
CA GLY A 244 25.54 -4.49 26.30
C GLY A 244 24.09 -4.85 26.65
N TYR A 245 23.14 -4.65 25.74
CA TYR A 245 21.78 -5.14 25.89
C TYR A 245 21.58 -6.50 25.21
N SER A 246 20.73 -7.34 25.79
CA SER A 246 20.27 -8.58 25.17
C SER A 246 18.87 -8.38 24.58
N LEU A 247 18.61 -9.03 23.43
CA LEU A 247 17.29 -9.01 22.81
C LEU A 247 16.28 -9.76 23.69
N ASP A 248 15.27 -9.05 24.20
CA ASP A 248 14.14 -9.61 24.94
C ASP A 248 12.91 -9.70 24.06
N ILE A 249 12.35 -10.90 23.86
CA ILE A 249 11.23 -11.17 22.96
C ILE A 249 10.08 -11.80 23.73
N LYS A 250 8.86 -11.25 23.51
CA LYS A 250 7.61 -11.86 23.94
C LYS A 250 6.81 -12.32 22.73
N THR A 251 6.62 -13.62 22.56
CA THR A 251 5.76 -14.19 21.52
C THR A 251 4.32 -14.26 22.00
N ILE A 252 3.36 -13.81 21.17
CA ILE A 252 1.94 -13.69 21.53
C ILE A 252 1.00 -14.52 20.64
N GLY A 253 1.51 -15.19 19.59
CA GLY A 253 0.71 -15.90 18.59
C GLY A 253 0.13 -14.98 17.50
N LEU A 254 -0.34 -15.59 16.42
CA LEU A 254 -0.98 -14.87 15.31
C LEU A 254 -2.25 -14.15 15.79
N GLN A 255 -2.47 -12.96 15.27
CA GLN A 255 -3.67 -12.18 15.53
C GLN A 255 -4.80 -12.55 14.56
N PRO A 256 -6.08 -12.28 14.90
CA PRO A 256 -7.18 -12.45 13.96
C PRO A 256 -6.91 -11.75 12.63
N GLY A 257 -7.16 -12.43 11.51
CA GLY A 257 -6.90 -11.93 10.16
C GLY A 257 -5.44 -12.07 9.68
N GLU A 258 -4.53 -12.67 10.48
CA GLU A 258 -3.16 -12.97 10.07
C GLU A 258 -3.01 -14.44 9.63
N ASN A 259 -2.18 -14.67 8.60
CA ASN A 259 -1.75 -16.00 8.16
C ASN A 259 -0.32 -16.29 8.65
N MET A 260 0.04 -17.58 8.82
CA MET A 260 1.42 -17.97 9.08
C MET A 260 2.32 -17.66 7.87
N HIS A 261 1.86 -18.01 6.68
CA HIS A 261 2.52 -17.73 5.41
C HIS A 261 1.53 -17.08 4.46
N GLU A 262 1.98 -16.11 3.68
CA GLU A 262 1.12 -15.34 2.77
C GLU A 262 1.26 -15.87 1.35
N LYS A 263 0.17 -15.80 0.59
CA LYS A 263 0.17 -15.91 -0.88
C LYS A 263 0.02 -14.53 -1.50
N ILE A 264 0.64 -14.32 -2.65
CA ILE A 264 0.46 -13.07 -3.40
C ILE A 264 -0.55 -13.25 -4.55
N LEU A 265 -0.68 -14.47 -5.08
CA LEU A 265 -1.70 -14.90 -6.03
C LEU A 265 -2.40 -16.14 -5.46
N GLU A 266 -3.67 -16.35 -5.83
CA GLU A 266 -4.52 -17.45 -5.35
C GLU A 266 -3.92 -18.82 -5.68
N ASP A 267 -3.37 -18.97 -6.88
CA ASP A 267 -2.69 -20.17 -7.39
C ASP A 267 -1.16 -20.12 -7.23
N GLY A 268 -0.63 -19.04 -6.62
CA GLY A 268 0.79 -18.83 -6.40
C GLY A 268 1.37 -19.61 -5.22
N LYS A 269 2.70 -19.55 -5.10
CA LYS A 269 3.45 -20.12 -3.98
C LYS A 269 3.20 -19.34 -2.69
N TYR A 270 3.33 -20.04 -1.56
CA TYR A 270 3.40 -19.39 -0.27
C TYR A 270 4.75 -18.69 -0.05
N SER A 271 4.77 -17.69 0.81
CA SER A 271 5.97 -16.94 1.16
C SER A 271 7.08 -17.78 1.81
N ASN A 272 6.80 -18.98 2.30
CA ASN A 272 7.80 -19.92 2.78
C ASN A 272 8.35 -20.85 1.66
N GLU A 273 7.77 -20.85 0.48
CA GLU A 273 8.14 -21.68 -0.67
C GLU A 273 8.95 -20.91 -1.72
N VAL A 274 9.15 -19.60 -1.53
CA VAL A 274 9.96 -18.76 -2.41
C VAL A 274 11.34 -18.50 -1.83
N GLU A 275 12.25 -17.96 -2.64
CA GLU A 275 13.58 -17.55 -2.19
C GLU A 275 13.45 -16.55 -1.03
N ARG A 276 14.31 -16.70 -0.01
CA ARG A 276 14.32 -15.80 1.15
C ARG A 276 15.49 -14.83 1.09
N PHE A 277 15.24 -13.64 1.59
CA PHE A 277 16.32 -12.71 1.89
C PHE A 277 17.21 -13.25 3.00
N THR A 278 18.52 -13.14 2.83
CA THR A 278 19.50 -13.37 3.90
C THR A 278 19.44 -12.22 4.92
N ILE A 279 19.89 -12.46 6.16
CA ILE A 279 19.99 -11.40 7.20
C ILE A 279 20.81 -10.21 6.70
N ARG A 280 21.87 -10.46 5.90
CA ARG A 280 22.68 -9.40 5.30
C ARG A 280 21.87 -8.53 4.34
N GLU A 281 21.13 -9.13 3.41
CA GLU A 281 20.26 -8.39 2.49
C GLU A 281 19.18 -7.62 3.25
N ILE A 282 18.57 -8.21 4.29
CA ILE A 282 17.59 -7.54 5.14
C ILE A 282 18.21 -6.30 5.82
N LYS A 283 19.44 -6.37 6.31
CA LYS A 283 20.15 -5.23 6.92
C LYS A 283 20.41 -4.09 5.93
N GLU A 284 20.61 -4.41 4.66
CA GLU A 284 20.79 -3.42 3.60
C GLU A 284 19.47 -2.72 3.25
N MET A 285 18.33 -3.40 3.45
CA MET A 285 16.97 -2.87 3.17
C MET A 285 16.39 -2.01 4.30
N ILE A 286 16.79 -2.22 5.58
CA ILE A 286 16.18 -1.59 6.77
C ILE A 286 16.93 -0.35 7.28
#